data_b3564be06ae94707d7e1edd92f0e54e9
#
_entry.id   b3564be06ae94707d7e1edd92f0e54e9
#
_cell.length_a   1.000
_cell.length_b   1.000
_cell.length_c   1.000
_cell.angle_alpha   90.00
_cell.angle_beta   90.00
_cell.angle_gamma   90.00
#
_symmetry.space_group_name_H-M   'P 1'
#
loop_
_entity.id
_entity.type
_entity.pdbx_description
1 polymer ?
#
loop_
_entity_poly.entity_id
_entity_poly.type
_entity_poly.pdbx_seq_one_letter_code
_entity_poly.pdbx_strand_id
1 'polypeptide(L)'
;TEGSNKLLVSVIEAASDYIANKPDDAANKLVDIDVSALPSESAKTLYNTIATATLPAAAQTFYNTGMTEYYKSNYEVAADNLVKAYKCNNSADSAYYAAKSYVALAKTDDAKKYYKYIVDDYSTSGYYKEASDYVNSH
;
A
#
# COMPACT_ATOMS: atom_id res chain seq x y z
N THR A 1 -1.55 23.10 -10.70
CA THR A 1 -1.52 22.38 -11.97
C THR A 1 -2.75 21.49 -12.12
N GLU A 2 -3.00 21.05 -13.33
CA GLU A 2 -4.11 20.12 -13.58
C GLU A 2 -3.95 18.81 -12.80
N GLY A 3 -2.73 18.26 -12.74
CA GLY A 3 -2.44 17.06 -11.98
C GLY A 3 -2.68 17.26 -10.48
N SER A 4 -2.22 18.37 -9.91
CA SER A 4 -2.45 18.72 -8.51
C SER A 4 -3.94 18.90 -8.20
N ASN A 5 -4.71 19.47 -9.12
CA ASN A 5 -6.15 19.65 -8.96
C ASN A 5 -6.89 18.30 -8.98
N LYS A 6 -6.45 17.34 -9.80
CA LYS A 6 -7.01 15.99 -9.80
C LYS A 6 -6.77 15.28 -8.47
N LEU A 7 -5.58 15.46 -7.88
CA LEU A 7 -5.28 14.90 -6.56
C LEU A 7 -6.16 15.52 -5.48
N LEU A 8 -6.38 16.83 -5.55
CA LEU A 8 -7.29 17.51 -4.62
C LEU A 8 -8.71 16.97 -4.73
N VAL A 9 -9.22 16.76 -5.94
CA VAL A 9 -10.55 16.16 -6.15
C VAL A 9 -10.61 14.78 -5.50
N SER A 10 -9.59 13.95 -5.65
CA SER A 10 -9.54 12.62 -5.03
C SER A 10 -9.59 12.72 -3.50
N VAL A 11 -8.89 13.67 -2.90
CA VAL A 11 -8.93 13.91 -1.45
C VAL A 11 -10.33 14.32 -0.99
N ILE A 12 -10.98 15.22 -1.74
CA ILE A 12 -12.34 15.67 -1.44
C ILE A 12 -13.34 14.52 -1.55
N GLU A 13 -13.22 13.68 -2.58
CA GLU A 13 -14.06 12.49 -2.74
C GLU A 13 -13.84 11.50 -1.59
N ALA A 14 -12.59 11.31 -1.16
CA ALA A 14 -12.28 10.47 0.00
C ALA A 14 -12.92 11.01 1.27
N ALA A 15 -12.90 12.33 1.47
CA ALA A 15 -13.57 12.97 2.61
C ALA A 15 -15.08 12.74 2.56
N SER A 16 -15.68 12.83 1.38
CA SER A 16 -17.11 12.55 1.18
C SER A 16 -17.43 11.09 1.51
N ASP A 17 -16.61 10.15 1.06
CA ASP A 17 -16.79 8.72 1.38
C ASP A 17 -16.68 8.47 2.89
N TYR A 18 -15.74 9.12 3.55
CA TYR A 18 -15.56 8.99 4.99
C TYR A 18 -16.80 9.49 5.75
N ILE A 19 -17.31 10.65 5.36
CA ILE A 19 -18.53 11.23 5.95
C ILE A 19 -19.74 10.31 5.70
N ALA A 20 -19.79 9.66 4.54
CA ALA A 20 -20.84 8.70 4.19
C ALA A 20 -20.66 7.33 4.85
N ASN A 21 -19.72 7.20 5.78
CA ASN A 21 -19.38 5.97 6.49
C ASN A 21 -18.87 4.85 5.56
N LYS A 22 -18.04 5.24 4.60
CA LYS A 22 -17.37 4.33 3.66
C LYS A 22 -15.85 4.47 3.79
N PRO A 23 -15.25 4.07 4.94
CA PRO A 23 -13.83 4.31 5.20
C PRO A 23 -12.90 3.55 4.25
N ASP A 24 -13.30 2.36 3.79
CA ASP A 24 -12.46 1.59 2.85
C ASP A 24 -12.42 2.24 1.47
N ASP A 25 -13.53 2.82 1.01
CA ASP A 25 -13.58 3.58 -0.24
C ASP A 25 -12.73 4.84 -0.15
N ALA A 26 -12.79 5.53 0.99
CA ALA A 26 -11.94 6.68 1.26
C ALA A 26 -10.46 6.29 1.21
N ALA A 27 -10.08 5.23 1.91
CA ALA A 27 -8.70 4.74 1.95
C ALA A 27 -8.20 4.36 0.55
N ASN A 28 -9.03 3.71 -0.25
CA ASN A 28 -8.68 3.34 -1.63
C ASN A 28 -8.31 4.57 -2.49
N LYS A 29 -9.00 5.68 -2.27
CA LYS A 29 -8.70 6.93 -3.00
C LYS A 29 -7.43 7.60 -2.51
N LEU A 30 -7.08 7.45 -1.24
CA LEU A 30 -5.93 8.11 -0.63
C LEU A 30 -4.61 7.35 -0.79
N VAL A 31 -4.66 6.03 -0.91
CA VAL A 31 -3.47 5.17 -0.77
C VAL A 31 -2.39 5.45 -1.81
N ASP A 32 -2.76 5.92 -3.00
CA ASP A 32 -1.81 6.20 -4.08
C ASP A 32 -1.49 7.70 -4.26
N ILE A 33 -1.99 8.55 -3.35
CA ILE A 33 -1.76 9.99 -3.47
C ILE A 33 -0.36 10.36 -2.97
N ASP A 34 0.38 11.06 -3.81
CA ASP A 34 1.61 11.74 -3.39
C ASP A 34 1.23 13.05 -2.70
N VAL A 35 1.36 13.07 -1.37
CA VAL A 35 0.96 14.22 -0.55
C VAL A 35 1.75 15.47 -0.92
N SER A 36 3.02 15.31 -1.30
CA SER A 36 3.87 16.44 -1.69
C SER A 36 3.38 17.14 -2.96
N ALA A 37 2.60 16.45 -3.79
CA ALA A 37 2.04 17.00 -5.03
C ALA A 37 0.69 17.71 -4.82
N LEU A 38 0.13 17.69 -3.60
CA LEU A 38 -1.12 18.40 -3.31
C LEU A 38 -0.91 19.93 -3.41
N PRO A 39 -1.94 20.67 -3.88
CA PRO A 39 -1.75 22.07 -4.27
C PRO A 39 -1.62 23.08 -3.14
N SER A 40 -1.96 22.69 -1.89
CA SER A 40 -1.96 23.61 -0.75
C SER A 40 -1.77 22.88 0.57
N GLU A 41 -1.41 23.63 1.62
CA GLU A 41 -1.33 23.09 2.98
C GLU A 41 -2.70 22.63 3.48
N SER A 42 -3.77 23.34 3.09
CA SER A 42 -5.16 22.93 3.43
C SER A 42 -5.49 21.57 2.84
N ALA A 43 -5.10 21.30 1.59
CA ALA A 43 -5.30 20.01 0.94
C ALA A 43 -4.50 18.91 1.65
N LYS A 44 -3.27 19.19 2.05
CA LYS A 44 -2.43 18.25 2.81
C LYS A 44 -3.03 17.94 4.19
N THR A 45 -3.56 18.95 4.87
CA THR A 45 -4.24 18.80 6.17
C THR A 45 -5.48 17.93 6.02
N LEU A 46 -6.30 18.16 5.00
CA LEU A 46 -7.46 17.33 4.73
C LEU A 46 -7.06 15.88 4.47
N TYR A 47 -6.06 15.65 3.62
CA TYR A 47 -5.51 14.32 3.38
C TYR A 47 -5.12 13.65 4.71
N ASN A 48 -4.31 14.33 5.52
CA ASN A 48 -3.80 13.76 6.77
C ASN A 48 -4.93 13.41 7.74
N THR A 49 -5.96 14.24 7.81
CA THR A 49 -7.12 14.00 8.68
C THR A 49 -7.85 12.74 8.28
N ILE A 50 -8.14 12.57 6.99
CA ILE A 50 -8.88 11.39 6.50
C ILE A 50 -7.98 10.14 6.53
N ALA A 51 -6.71 10.27 6.14
CA ALA A 51 -5.76 9.17 6.14
C ALA A 51 -5.56 8.60 7.55
N THR A 52 -5.37 9.45 8.54
CA THR A 52 -5.22 9.03 9.94
C THR A 52 -6.45 8.26 10.43
N ALA A 53 -7.64 8.65 9.99
CA ALA A 53 -8.89 8.02 10.39
C ALA A 53 -9.17 6.70 9.63
N THR A 54 -8.63 6.51 8.43
CA THR A 54 -9.03 5.42 7.54
C THR A 54 -7.93 4.41 7.22
N LEU A 55 -6.69 4.85 7.02
CA LEU A 55 -5.63 3.97 6.50
C LEU A 55 -5.24 2.82 7.45
N PRO A 56 -5.12 3.01 8.77
CA PRO A 56 -4.75 1.90 9.64
C PRO A 56 -5.74 0.74 9.62
N ALA A 57 -7.04 1.02 9.63
CA ALA A 57 -8.07 -0.01 9.56
C ALA A 57 -8.14 -0.63 8.15
N ALA A 58 -8.00 0.19 7.11
CA ALA A 58 -7.98 -0.27 5.73
C ALA A 58 -6.78 -1.19 5.45
N ALA A 59 -5.63 -0.92 6.08
CA ALA A 59 -4.45 -1.79 5.96
C ALA A 59 -4.78 -3.23 6.33
N GLN A 60 -5.51 -3.43 7.41
CA GLN A 60 -5.90 -4.77 7.85
C GLN A 60 -6.85 -5.44 6.85
N THR A 61 -7.82 -4.69 6.33
CA THR A 61 -8.76 -5.18 5.32
C THR A 61 -8.04 -5.60 4.05
N PHE A 62 -7.15 -4.74 3.53
CA PHE A 62 -6.36 -5.05 2.34
C PHE A 62 -5.45 -6.27 2.56
N TYR A 63 -4.81 -6.36 3.74
CA TYR A 63 -3.97 -7.49 4.08
C TYR A 63 -4.76 -8.79 4.09
N ASN A 64 -5.91 -8.81 4.77
CA ASN A 64 -6.76 -10.01 4.85
C ASN A 64 -7.24 -10.46 3.48
N THR A 65 -7.68 -9.52 2.65
CA THR A 65 -8.10 -9.82 1.27
C THR A 65 -6.93 -10.35 0.45
N GLY A 66 -5.77 -9.69 0.55
CA GLY A 66 -4.56 -10.11 -0.15
C GLY A 66 -4.12 -11.51 0.23
N MET A 67 -4.14 -11.84 1.52
CA MET A 67 -3.77 -13.18 1.99
C MET A 67 -4.78 -14.24 1.56
N THR A 68 -6.07 -13.93 1.58
CA THR A 68 -7.09 -14.84 1.08
C THR A 68 -6.84 -15.19 -0.38
N GLU A 69 -6.56 -14.19 -1.20
CA GLU A 69 -6.27 -14.40 -2.62
C GLU A 69 -4.92 -15.10 -2.84
N TYR A 70 -3.92 -14.81 -2.01
CA TYR A 70 -2.63 -15.49 -2.02
C TYR A 70 -2.80 -17.01 -1.84
N TYR A 71 -3.57 -17.42 -0.84
CA TYR A 71 -3.81 -18.85 -0.59
C TYR A 71 -4.64 -19.53 -1.67
N LYS A 72 -5.40 -18.77 -2.45
CA LYS A 72 -6.09 -19.27 -3.65
C LYS A 72 -5.19 -19.30 -4.88
N SER A 73 -3.94 -18.90 -4.77
CA SER A 73 -2.99 -18.74 -5.87
C SER A 73 -3.41 -17.65 -6.88
N ASN A 74 -4.27 -16.73 -6.47
CA ASN A 74 -4.66 -15.58 -7.27
C ASN A 74 -3.68 -14.44 -7.01
N TYR A 75 -2.47 -14.60 -7.51
CA TYR A 75 -1.32 -13.75 -7.12
C TYR A 75 -1.43 -12.33 -7.62
N GLU A 76 -2.11 -12.07 -8.73
CA GLU A 76 -2.28 -10.71 -9.23
C GLU A 76 -3.14 -9.89 -8.29
N VAL A 77 -4.30 -10.40 -7.89
CA VAL A 77 -5.18 -9.74 -6.92
C VAL A 77 -4.51 -9.68 -5.55
N ALA A 78 -3.81 -10.75 -5.15
CA ALA A 78 -3.08 -10.78 -3.90
C ALA A 78 -2.03 -9.66 -3.85
N ALA A 79 -1.20 -9.51 -4.89
CA ALA A 79 -0.19 -8.48 -4.96
C ALA A 79 -0.81 -7.08 -4.87
N ASP A 80 -1.89 -6.81 -5.61
CA ASP A 80 -2.57 -5.51 -5.60
C ASP A 80 -3.03 -5.14 -4.19
N ASN A 81 -3.66 -6.07 -3.48
CA ASN A 81 -4.15 -5.81 -2.12
C ASN A 81 -3.03 -5.71 -1.10
N LEU A 82 -2.01 -6.54 -1.20
CA LEU A 82 -0.88 -6.52 -0.27
C LEU A 82 -0.03 -5.25 -0.43
N VAL A 83 0.11 -4.76 -1.66
CA VAL A 83 0.76 -3.46 -1.93
C VAL A 83 -0.04 -2.32 -1.30
N LYS A 84 -1.36 -2.32 -1.44
CA LYS A 84 -2.22 -1.32 -0.78
C LYS A 84 -2.11 -1.41 0.74
N ALA A 85 -2.10 -2.62 1.29
CA ALA A 85 -1.91 -2.82 2.73
C ALA A 85 -0.58 -2.21 3.20
N TYR A 86 0.50 -2.44 2.47
CA TYR A 86 1.81 -1.87 2.78
C TYR A 86 1.79 -0.34 2.73
N LYS A 87 1.16 0.24 1.70
CA LYS A 87 1.05 1.70 1.56
C LYS A 87 0.19 2.33 2.67
N CYS A 88 -0.82 1.62 3.14
CA CYS A 88 -1.68 2.11 4.24
C CYS A 88 -0.97 2.07 5.60
N ASN A 89 -0.19 1.03 5.83
CA ASN A 89 0.54 0.83 7.08
C ASN A 89 1.71 -0.10 6.81
N ASN A 90 2.89 0.46 6.72
CA ASN A 90 4.10 -0.28 6.38
C ASN A 90 4.31 -1.43 7.37
N SER A 91 4.32 -2.67 6.87
CA SER A 91 4.63 -3.84 7.69
C SER A 91 5.49 -4.81 6.90
N ALA A 92 6.33 -5.55 7.62
CA ALA A 92 7.17 -6.59 7.00
C ALA A 92 6.31 -7.68 6.36
N ASP A 93 5.20 -8.06 7.00
CA ASP A 93 4.29 -9.09 6.47
C ASP A 93 3.71 -8.70 5.12
N SER A 94 3.19 -7.47 5.00
CA SER A 94 2.61 -6.99 3.74
C SER A 94 3.66 -6.92 2.63
N ALA A 95 4.84 -6.40 2.93
CA ALA A 95 5.94 -6.33 1.96
C ALA A 95 6.38 -7.73 1.53
N TYR A 96 6.49 -8.65 2.47
CA TYR A 96 6.94 -10.03 2.20
C TYR A 96 5.97 -10.75 1.26
N TYR A 97 4.68 -10.75 1.58
CA TYR A 97 3.70 -11.48 0.76
C TYR A 97 3.42 -10.78 -0.57
N ALA A 98 3.56 -9.45 -0.64
CA ALA A 98 3.57 -8.75 -1.92
C ALA A 98 4.73 -9.24 -2.79
N ALA A 99 5.93 -9.30 -2.23
CA ALA A 99 7.12 -9.81 -2.93
C ALA A 99 6.92 -11.26 -3.39
N LYS A 100 6.42 -12.13 -2.51
CA LYS A 100 6.13 -13.54 -2.86
C LYS A 100 5.12 -13.66 -4.00
N SER A 101 4.11 -12.81 -4.00
CA SER A 101 3.11 -12.78 -5.07
C SER A 101 3.74 -12.39 -6.41
N TYR A 102 4.61 -11.38 -6.39
CA TYR A 102 5.34 -10.96 -7.59
C TYR A 102 6.32 -12.03 -8.09
N VAL A 103 6.98 -12.77 -7.18
CA VAL A 103 7.82 -13.90 -7.57
C VAL A 103 6.99 -14.95 -8.33
N ALA A 104 5.79 -15.28 -7.81
CA ALA A 104 4.90 -16.23 -8.45
C ALA A 104 4.44 -15.75 -9.83
N LEU A 105 4.35 -14.44 -10.04
CA LEU A 105 3.98 -13.82 -11.32
C LEU A 105 5.18 -13.60 -12.24
N ALA A 106 6.38 -14.00 -11.83
CA ALA A 106 7.64 -13.76 -12.55
C ALA A 106 7.94 -12.27 -12.78
N LYS A 107 7.41 -11.39 -11.92
CA LYS A 107 7.66 -9.94 -11.94
C LYS A 107 8.84 -9.63 -11.02
N THR A 108 10.04 -9.90 -11.50
CA THR A 108 11.27 -9.86 -10.70
C THR A 108 11.58 -8.48 -10.15
N ASP A 109 11.40 -7.42 -10.94
CA ASP A 109 11.68 -6.04 -10.48
C ASP A 109 10.75 -5.61 -9.36
N ASP A 110 9.47 -5.93 -9.47
CA ASP A 110 8.48 -5.64 -8.42
C ASP A 110 8.77 -6.46 -7.16
N ALA A 111 9.08 -7.73 -7.31
CA ALA A 111 9.44 -8.60 -6.19
C ALA A 111 10.67 -8.05 -5.45
N LYS A 112 11.70 -7.67 -6.19
CA LYS A 112 12.93 -7.10 -5.63
C LYS A 112 12.66 -5.81 -4.86
N LYS A 113 11.77 -4.95 -5.38
CA LYS A 113 11.37 -3.70 -4.73
C LYS A 113 10.81 -3.96 -3.33
N TYR A 114 9.88 -4.89 -3.20
CA TYR A 114 9.23 -5.17 -1.90
C TYR A 114 10.13 -5.95 -0.95
N TYR A 115 10.96 -6.86 -1.44
CA TYR A 115 12.00 -7.48 -0.63
C TYR A 115 13.01 -6.45 -0.12
N LYS A 116 13.34 -5.44 -0.95
CA LYS A 116 14.27 -4.39 -0.53
C LYS A 116 13.74 -3.56 0.63
N TYR A 117 12.44 -3.33 0.71
CA TYR A 117 11.85 -2.67 1.90
C TYR A 117 12.15 -3.48 3.18
N ILE A 118 12.10 -4.81 3.09
CA ILE A 118 12.42 -5.66 4.24
C ILE A 118 13.90 -5.53 4.61
N VAL A 119 14.78 -5.55 3.61
CA VAL A 119 16.24 -5.40 3.83
C VAL A 119 16.56 -4.06 4.48
N ASP A 120 15.94 -3.00 4.01
CA ASP A 120 16.24 -1.63 4.46
C ASP A 120 15.61 -1.30 5.82
N ASP A 121 14.39 -1.75 6.07
CA ASP A 121 13.58 -1.27 7.20
C ASP A 121 13.25 -2.34 8.25
N TYR A 122 13.43 -3.62 7.94
CA TYR A 122 13.01 -4.73 8.80
C TYR A 122 14.11 -5.78 8.96
N SER A 123 15.33 -5.32 9.24
CA SER A 123 16.51 -6.19 9.32
C SER A 123 16.44 -7.24 10.45
N THR A 124 15.57 -7.05 11.44
CA THR A 124 15.37 -8.00 12.54
C THR A 124 14.22 -8.97 12.28
N SER A 125 13.52 -8.82 11.16
CA SER A 125 12.41 -9.70 10.77
C SER A 125 12.90 -11.09 10.39
N GLY A 126 12.07 -12.11 10.64
CA GLY A 126 12.32 -13.46 10.16
C GLY A 126 12.37 -13.58 8.63
N TYR A 127 11.88 -12.59 7.90
CA TYR A 127 11.92 -12.55 6.43
C TYR A 127 13.22 -11.97 5.88
N TYR A 128 14.06 -11.37 6.72
CA TYR A 128 15.26 -10.63 6.28
C TYR A 128 16.19 -11.49 5.43
N LYS A 129 16.47 -12.72 5.87
CA LYS A 129 17.42 -13.58 5.15
C LYS A 129 16.92 -13.89 3.74
N GLU A 130 15.67 -14.30 3.59
CA GLU A 130 15.09 -14.60 2.28
C GLU A 130 15.08 -13.35 1.40
N ALA A 131 14.69 -12.20 1.96
CA ALA A 131 14.64 -10.93 1.24
C ALA A 131 16.04 -10.51 0.77
N SER A 132 17.02 -10.57 1.65
CA SER A 132 18.41 -10.23 1.33
C SER A 132 18.98 -11.14 0.25
N ASP A 133 18.77 -12.43 0.38
CA ASP A 133 19.23 -13.41 -0.61
C ASP A 133 18.62 -13.13 -1.99
N TYR A 134 17.32 -12.82 -2.04
CA TYR A 134 16.65 -12.51 -3.30
C TYR A 134 17.18 -11.22 -3.94
N VAL A 135 17.29 -10.14 -3.16
CA VAL A 135 17.80 -8.86 -3.65
C VAL A 135 19.21 -8.98 -4.20
N ASN A 136 20.08 -9.78 -3.52
CA ASN A 136 21.47 -9.95 -3.92
C ASN A 136 21.66 -10.87 -5.13
N SER A 137 20.70 -11.75 -5.43
CA SER A 137 20.80 -12.73 -6.51
C SER A 137 19.97 -12.37 -7.76
N HIS A 138 19.23 -11.29 -7.72
CA HIS A 138 18.40 -10.81 -8.82
C HIS A 138 18.65 -9.32 -9.06
#